data_e93d769673b3cf3789a55d5ef39d142d
#
_entry.id   e93d769673b3cf3789a55d5ef39d142d
#
_cell.length_a   1.000
_cell.length_b   1.000
_cell.length_c   1.000
_cell.angle_alpha   90.00
_cell.angle_beta   90.00
_cell.angle_gamma   90.00
#
_symmetry.space_group_name_H-M   'P 1'
#
loop_
_entity.id
_entity.type
_entity.pdbx_description
1 polymer ?
#
loop_
_entity_poly.entity_id
_entity_poly.type
_entity_poly.pdbx_seq_one_letter_code
_entity_poly.pdbx_strand_id
1 'polypeptide(L)'
;FNKKPNIFDEIKYQLKDNIVHFGFCENFSEYAKWLWRADLLPITNNQDFFGGSVVESIYCDTYPILPNRLTYPELLPEELHNNHLYDNENELYDKVKDCILNINKIRKTKIRNEFIKYDWTTMCPVYDKLFSSIIN
;
A
#
# COMPACT_ATOMS: atom_id res chain seq x y z
N PHE A 1 -11.12 10.31 16.33
CA PHE A 1 -10.82 9.29 15.30
C PHE A 1 -11.70 8.02 15.39
N ASN A 2 -12.89 8.05 16.00
CA ASN A 2 -13.67 6.82 16.26
C ASN A 2 -15.07 6.81 15.63
N LYS A 3 -15.29 7.49 14.49
CA LYS A 3 -16.56 7.35 13.78
C LYS A 3 -16.35 6.43 12.57
N LYS A 4 -16.70 5.16 12.75
CA LYS A 4 -16.81 4.20 11.67
C LYS A 4 -18.07 4.54 10.85
N PRO A 5 -17.97 4.75 9.52
CA PRO A 5 -19.16 4.91 8.67
C PRO A 5 -20.06 3.68 8.73
N ASN A 6 -21.38 3.88 8.79
CA ASN A 6 -22.37 2.78 8.86
C ASN A 6 -22.25 1.81 7.68
N ILE A 7 -21.83 2.30 6.52
CA ILE A 7 -21.62 1.49 5.32
C ILE A 7 -20.66 0.31 5.55
N PHE A 8 -19.68 0.42 6.47
CA PHE A 8 -18.76 -0.69 6.75
C PHE A 8 -19.46 -1.90 7.39
N ASP A 9 -20.47 -1.67 8.20
CA ASP A 9 -21.21 -2.77 8.84
C ASP A 9 -22.15 -3.44 7.81
N GLU A 10 -22.73 -2.67 6.92
CA GLU A 10 -23.53 -3.18 5.81
C GLU A 10 -22.68 -4.03 4.86
N ILE A 11 -21.55 -3.50 4.40
CA ILE A 11 -20.62 -4.22 3.51
C ILE A 11 -20.08 -5.48 4.19
N LYS A 12 -19.73 -5.42 5.47
CA LYS A 12 -19.28 -6.60 6.22
C LYS A 12 -20.33 -7.71 6.25
N TYR A 13 -21.60 -7.34 6.36
CA TYR A 13 -22.69 -8.30 6.31
C TYR A 13 -22.89 -8.89 4.90
N GLN A 14 -22.88 -8.04 3.87
CA GLN A 14 -23.08 -8.45 2.48
C GLN A 14 -21.95 -9.36 1.96
N LEU A 15 -20.70 -9.06 2.36
CA LEU A 15 -19.50 -9.74 1.87
C LEU A 15 -18.91 -10.75 2.87
N LYS A 16 -19.66 -11.15 3.90
CA LYS A 16 -19.17 -12.00 5.00
C LYS A 16 -18.43 -13.27 4.54
N ASP A 17 -18.90 -13.89 3.44
CA ASP A 17 -18.33 -15.13 2.90
C ASP A 17 -17.05 -14.88 2.05
N ASN A 18 -16.76 -13.62 1.73
CA ASN A 18 -15.58 -13.20 0.98
C ASN A 18 -14.51 -12.52 1.86
N ILE A 19 -14.85 -12.16 3.09
CA ILE A 19 -13.93 -11.49 4.03
C ILE A 19 -13.18 -12.55 4.82
N VAL A 20 -11.88 -12.64 4.62
CA VAL A 20 -10.99 -13.55 5.37
C VAL A 20 -10.40 -12.91 6.64
N HIS A 21 -10.26 -11.60 6.67
CA HIS A 21 -9.88 -10.81 7.84
C HIS A 21 -10.50 -9.41 7.76
N PHE A 22 -10.88 -8.86 8.91
CA PHE A 22 -11.46 -7.52 8.98
C PHE A 22 -11.09 -6.85 10.30
N GLY A 23 -10.36 -5.75 10.21
CA GLY A 23 -9.95 -4.95 11.35
C GLY A 23 -8.46 -5.05 11.64
N PHE A 24 -8.12 -4.80 12.89
CA PHE A 24 -6.74 -4.73 13.37
C PHE A 24 -6.17 -6.14 13.64
N CYS A 25 -4.90 -6.34 13.33
CA CYS A 25 -4.18 -7.57 13.69
C CYS A 25 -3.64 -7.46 15.11
N GLU A 26 -3.73 -8.55 15.89
CA GLU A 26 -3.31 -8.55 17.30
C GLU A 26 -1.80 -8.38 17.47
N ASN A 27 -1.03 -8.82 16.50
CA ASN A 27 0.43 -8.73 16.54
C ASN A 27 1.04 -8.54 15.15
N PHE A 28 2.29 -8.08 15.13
CA PHE A 28 3.01 -7.79 13.89
C PHE A 28 3.20 -9.02 13.00
N SER A 29 3.40 -10.20 13.56
CA SER A 29 3.59 -11.43 12.79
C SER A 29 2.33 -11.79 11.98
N GLU A 30 1.16 -11.58 12.55
CA GLU A 30 -0.12 -11.78 11.85
C GLU A 30 -0.31 -10.73 10.75
N TYR A 31 -0.05 -9.46 11.05
CA TYR A 31 -0.09 -8.38 10.08
C TYR A 31 0.84 -8.66 8.88
N ALA A 32 2.09 -9.03 9.14
CA ALA A 32 3.06 -9.35 8.09
C ALA A 32 2.59 -10.52 7.20
N LYS A 33 1.97 -11.56 7.79
CA LYS A 33 1.40 -12.66 7.01
C LYS A 33 0.32 -12.20 6.03
N TRP A 34 -0.53 -11.23 6.42
CA TRP A 34 -1.54 -10.67 5.53
C TRP A 34 -0.91 -9.89 4.39
N LEU A 35 0.12 -9.08 4.67
CA LEU A 35 0.85 -8.35 3.63
C LEU A 35 1.43 -9.30 2.58
N TRP A 36 2.10 -10.38 3.00
CA TRP A 36 2.67 -11.37 2.09
C TRP A 36 1.64 -12.19 1.31
N ARG A 37 0.39 -12.25 1.75
CA ARG A 37 -0.69 -12.96 1.09
C ARG A 37 -1.50 -12.10 0.14
N ALA A 38 -1.45 -10.80 0.29
CA ALA A 38 -2.22 -9.88 -0.51
C ALA A 38 -1.61 -9.72 -1.91
N ASP A 39 -2.41 -9.85 -2.95
CA ASP A 39 -2.00 -9.58 -4.32
C ASP A 39 -2.16 -8.09 -4.68
N LEU A 40 -3.20 -7.43 -4.16
CA LEU A 40 -3.56 -6.04 -4.47
C LEU A 40 -3.78 -5.25 -3.19
N LEU A 41 -3.40 -3.97 -3.22
CA LEU A 41 -3.65 -3.00 -2.16
C LEU A 41 -4.34 -1.75 -2.75
N PRO A 42 -5.67 -1.72 -2.85
CA PRO A 42 -6.40 -0.49 -3.16
C PRO A 42 -6.48 0.41 -1.93
N ILE A 43 -5.95 1.62 -2.01
CA ILE A 43 -5.97 2.63 -0.96
C ILE A 43 -7.01 3.70 -1.30
N THR A 44 -7.88 4.02 -0.33
CA THR A 44 -8.94 5.03 -0.48
C THR A 44 -8.83 6.17 0.53
N ASN A 45 -7.73 6.25 1.27
CA ASN A 45 -7.51 7.23 2.33
C ASN A 45 -7.63 8.67 1.84
N ASN A 46 -8.30 9.50 2.64
CA ASN A 46 -8.33 10.95 2.47
C ASN A 46 -7.28 11.68 3.32
N GLN A 47 -6.61 10.96 4.21
CA GLN A 47 -5.54 11.47 5.06
C GLN A 47 -4.47 10.39 5.23
N ASP A 48 -3.24 10.75 4.95
CA ASP A 48 -2.05 9.98 5.23
C ASP A 48 -0.86 10.94 5.25
N PHE A 49 0.15 10.68 6.06
CA PHE A 49 1.35 11.52 6.14
C PHE A 49 2.48 10.99 5.27
N PHE A 50 2.75 9.69 5.35
CA PHE A 50 3.87 9.06 4.65
C PHE A 50 3.43 7.83 3.83
N GLY A 51 2.38 7.14 4.24
CA GLY A 51 1.98 5.88 3.62
C GLY A 51 2.82 4.68 4.06
N GLY A 52 3.20 4.62 5.34
CA GLY A 52 4.05 3.54 5.86
C GLY A 52 3.50 2.15 5.55
N SER A 53 2.20 1.92 5.74
CA SER A 53 1.55 0.65 5.41
C SER A 53 1.59 0.32 3.92
N VAL A 54 1.61 1.34 3.05
CA VAL A 54 1.76 1.18 1.60
C VAL A 54 3.18 0.72 1.28
N VAL A 55 4.19 1.36 1.85
CA VAL A 55 5.60 0.97 1.69
C VAL A 55 5.83 -0.46 2.14
N GLU A 56 5.32 -0.85 3.32
CA GLU A 56 5.41 -2.21 3.85
C GLU A 56 4.74 -3.24 2.92
N SER A 57 3.56 -2.91 2.40
CA SER A 57 2.82 -3.79 1.49
C SER A 57 3.57 -4.00 0.16
N ILE A 58 4.11 -2.93 -0.42
CA ILE A 58 4.90 -3.01 -1.66
C ILE A 58 6.21 -3.78 -1.42
N TYR A 59 6.83 -3.60 -0.25
CA TYR A 59 7.99 -4.38 0.15
C TYR A 59 7.68 -5.88 0.23
N CYS A 60 6.43 -6.24 0.52
CA CYS A 60 5.91 -7.61 0.49
C CYS A 60 5.39 -8.05 -0.89
N ASP A 61 5.73 -7.34 -1.97
CA ASP A 61 5.31 -7.64 -3.34
C ASP A 61 3.80 -7.46 -3.62
N THR A 62 3.06 -6.75 -2.78
CA THR A 62 1.66 -6.41 -3.02
C THR A 62 1.56 -5.28 -4.06
N TYR A 63 0.71 -5.45 -5.07
CA TYR A 63 0.52 -4.45 -6.13
C TYR A 63 -0.38 -3.29 -5.64
N PRO A 64 0.13 -2.05 -5.54
CA PRO A 64 -0.63 -0.92 -5.02
C PRO A 64 -1.50 -0.27 -6.09
N ILE A 65 -2.69 0.20 -5.69
CA ILE A 65 -3.53 1.11 -6.46
C ILE A 65 -3.85 2.28 -5.53
N LEU A 66 -3.25 3.43 -5.79
CA LEU A 66 -3.17 4.55 -4.87
C LEU A 66 -3.89 5.78 -5.44
N PRO A 67 -4.49 6.64 -4.62
CA PRO A 67 -5.06 7.89 -5.10
C PRO A 67 -3.94 8.86 -5.52
N ASN A 68 -4.16 9.58 -6.60
CA ASN A 68 -3.25 10.63 -7.10
C ASN A 68 -3.38 11.90 -6.23
N ARG A 69 -3.08 11.75 -4.95
CA ARG A 69 -3.11 12.82 -3.94
C ARG A 69 -2.22 12.51 -2.75
N LEU A 70 -2.05 13.47 -1.84
CA LEU A 70 -1.21 13.37 -0.65
C LEU A 70 0.25 13.06 -1.04
N THR A 71 0.89 12.18 -0.29
CA THR A 71 2.26 11.73 -0.53
C THR A 71 2.39 10.57 -1.52
N TYR A 72 1.27 9.97 -1.94
CA TYR A 72 1.30 8.74 -2.73
C TYR A 72 2.01 8.88 -4.09
N PRO A 73 1.84 9.99 -4.86
CA PRO A 73 2.62 10.18 -6.08
C PRO A 73 4.13 10.23 -5.84
N GLU A 74 4.56 10.77 -4.69
CA GLU A 74 5.99 10.88 -4.33
C GLU A 74 6.62 9.52 -3.97
N LEU A 75 5.80 8.54 -3.57
CA LEU A 75 6.28 7.20 -3.24
C LEU A 75 6.71 6.42 -4.49
N LEU A 76 6.07 6.69 -5.64
CA LEU A 76 6.24 5.93 -6.87
C LEU A 76 7.09 6.71 -7.88
N PRO A 77 8.00 6.05 -8.62
CA PRO A 77 8.59 6.62 -9.83
C PRO A 77 7.53 7.06 -10.84
N GLU A 78 7.75 8.16 -11.56
CA GLU A 78 6.77 8.73 -12.50
C GLU A 78 6.29 7.73 -13.56
N GLU A 79 7.18 6.86 -14.04
CA GLU A 79 6.86 5.82 -15.01
C GLU A 79 5.84 4.80 -14.53
N LEU A 80 5.64 4.69 -13.21
CA LEU A 80 4.64 3.80 -12.60
C LEU A 80 3.29 4.48 -12.37
N HIS A 81 3.21 5.81 -12.39
CA HIS A 81 2.02 6.57 -12.05
C HIS A 81 0.79 6.12 -12.84
N ASN A 82 0.94 5.98 -14.17
CA ASN A 82 -0.18 5.61 -15.04
C ASN A 82 -0.84 4.27 -14.66
N ASN A 83 -0.07 3.31 -14.14
CA ASN A 83 -0.57 2.00 -13.78
C ASN A 83 -1.10 1.94 -12.34
N HIS A 84 -0.58 2.77 -11.45
CA HIS A 84 -0.79 2.65 -10.01
C HIS A 84 -1.62 3.78 -9.39
N LEU A 85 -1.66 4.97 -10.01
CA LEU A 85 -2.42 6.10 -9.48
C LEU A 85 -3.81 6.20 -10.13
N TYR A 86 -4.79 6.68 -9.36
CA TYR A 86 -6.14 6.98 -9.83
C TYR A 86 -6.60 8.35 -9.31
N ASP A 87 -7.42 9.07 -10.09
CA ASP A 87 -7.93 10.39 -9.76
C ASP A 87 -9.36 10.36 -9.21
N ASN A 88 -10.13 9.33 -9.56
CA ASN A 88 -11.54 9.20 -9.17
C ASN A 88 -11.99 7.76 -8.97
N GLU A 89 -13.20 7.57 -8.43
CA GLU A 89 -13.73 6.25 -8.08
C GLU A 89 -13.93 5.33 -9.29
N ASN A 90 -14.25 5.87 -10.46
CA ASN A 90 -14.41 5.06 -11.67
C ASN A 90 -13.06 4.50 -12.13
N GLU A 91 -12.02 5.30 -12.10
CA GLU A 91 -10.65 4.84 -12.40
C GLU A 91 -10.16 3.81 -11.39
N LEU A 92 -10.44 4.01 -10.09
CA LEU A 92 -10.14 3.00 -9.07
C LEU A 92 -10.82 1.67 -9.41
N TYR A 93 -12.13 1.71 -9.70
CA TYR A 93 -12.88 0.52 -10.05
C TYR A 93 -12.31 -0.18 -11.27
N ASP A 94 -12.04 0.56 -12.35
CA ASP A 94 -11.52 0.01 -13.59
C ASP A 94 -10.12 -0.60 -13.39
N LYS A 95 -9.23 0.07 -12.65
CA LYS A 95 -7.89 -0.45 -12.34
C LYS A 95 -7.95 -1.73 -11.49
N VAL A 96 -8.79 -1.75 -10.43
CA VAL A 96 -8.96 -2.94 -9.59
C VAL A 96 -9.50 -4.10 -10.42
N LYS A 97 -10.52 -3.85 -11.23
CA LYS A 97 -11.12 -4.84 -12.12
C LYS A 97 -10.10 -5.40 -13.12
N ASP A 98 -9.33 -4.53 -13.77
CA ASP A 98 -8.30 -4.95 -14.72
C ASP A 98 -7.22 -5.80 -14.02
N CYS A 99 -6.76 -5.39 -12.84
CA CYS A 99 -5.82 -6.16 -12.03
C CYS A 99 -6.35 -7.56 -11.69
N ILE A 100 -7.62 -7.68 -11.31
CA ILE A 100 -8.24 -8.97 -10.99
C ILE A 100 -8.30 -9.86 -12.23
N LEU A 101 -8.73 -9.31 -13.37
CA LEU A 101 -8.80 -10.05 -14.63
C LEU A 101 -7.42 -10.51 -15.12
N ASN A 102 -6.37 -9.75 -14.79
CA ASN A 102 -4.99 -10.03 -15.18
C ASN A 102 -4.11 -10.49 -14.01
N ILE A 103 -4.69 -11.12 -12.98
CA ILE A 103 -4.02 -11.39 -11.70
C ILE A 103 -2.71 -12.16 -11.85
N ASN A 104 -2.60 -13.08 -12.82
CA ASN A 104 -1.37 -13.82 -13.07
C ASN A 104 -0.21 -12.94 -13.61
N LYS A 105 -0.53 -11.84 -14.30
CA LYS A 105 0.45 -10.83 -14.73
C LYS A 105 0.83 -9.97 -13.52
N ILE A 106 -0.16 -9.53 -12.75
CA ILE A 106 0.03 -8.69 -11.56
C ILE A 106 0.97 -9.37 -10.56
N ARG A 107 0.76 -10.65 -10.25
CA ARG A 107 1.63 -11.44 -9.36
C ARG A 107 3.09 -11.53 -9.80
N LYS A 108 3.36 -11.33 -11.10
CA LYS A 108 4.72 -11.32 -11.66
C LYS A 108 5.34 -9.92 -11.70
N THR A 109 4.54 -8.89 -11.53
CA THR A 109 5.02 -7.51 -11.51
C THR A 109 5.67 -7.24 -10.16
N LYS A 110 6.95 -6.83 -10.18
CA LYS A 110 7.74 -6.59 -8.98
C LYS A 110 8.25 -5.15 -8.99
N ILE A 111 7.72 -4.35 -8.08
CA ILE A 111 8.16 -2.95 -7.87
C ILE A 111 8.87 -2.77 -6.52
N ARG A 112 9.05 -3.84 -5.76
CA ARG A 112 9.72 -3.84 -4.47
C ARG A 112 11.09 -3.15 -4.50
N ASN A 113 11.84 -3.30 -5.59
CA ASN A 113 13.18 -2.73 -5.71
C ASN A 113 13.19 -1.21 -5.56
N GLU A 114 12.12 -0.52 -5.99
CA GLU A 114 11.97 0.92 -5.83
C GLU A 114 11.77 1.34 -4.37
N PHE A 115 11.43 0.39 -3.50
CA PHE A 115 11.13 0.60 -2.09
C PHE A 115 12.24 0.11 -1.13
N ILE A 116 13.27 -0.57 -1.62
CA ILE A 116 14.44 -0.98 -0.82
C ILE A 116 15.13 0.24 -0.20
N LYS A 117 15.03 1.42 -0.82
CA LYS A 117 15.53 2.68 -0.27
C LYS A 117 14.96 3.04 1.10
N TYR A 118 13.79 2.50 1.48
CA TYR A 118 13.16 2.70 2.79
C TYR A 118 13.54 1.63 3.82
N ASP A 119 14.29 0.59 3.43
CA ASP A 119 14.79 -0.42 4.36
C ASP A 119 15.85 0.18 5.30
N TRP A 120 15.77 -0.17 6.58
CA TRP A 120 16.72 0.32 7.58
C TRP A 120 18.18 -0.03 7.28
N THR A 121 18.43 -1.16 6.67
CA THR A 121 19.80 -1.55 6.24
C THR A 121 20.35 -0.57 5.20
N THR A 122 19.51 0.07 4.42
CA THR A 122 19.85 1.11 3.44
C THR A 122 19.87 2.49 4.10
N MET A 123 18.90 2.79 4.97
CA MET A 123 18.74 4.12 5.56
C MET A 123 19.72 4.42 6.70
N CYS A 124 20.04 3.44 7.55
CA CYS A 124 20.95 3.67 8.67
C CYS A 124 22.29 4.31 8.26
N PRO A 125 23.02 3.78 7.27
CA PRO A 125 24.28 4.41 6.84
C PRO A 125 24.13 5.84 6.34
N VAL A 126 22.98 6.18 5.74
CA VAL A 126 22.67 7.55 5.27
C VAL A 126 22.49 8.49 6.44
N TYR A 127 21.70 8.09 7.45
CA TYR A 127 21.52 8.87 8.66
C TYR A 127 22.80 9.02 9.48
N ASP A 128 23.57 7.94 9.64
CA ASP A 128 24.86 7.99 10.37
C ASP A 128 25.83 8.96 9.73
N LYS A 129 25.92 8.96 8.40
CA LYS A 129 26.73 9.92 7.65
C LYS A 129 26.24 11.36 7.83
N LEU A 130 24.90 11.56 7.75
CA LEU A 130 24.31 12.88 7.94
C LEU A 130 24.59 13.42 9.35
N PHE A 131 24.32 12.63 10.38
CA PHE A 131 24.56 13.03 11.78
C PHE A 131 26.04 13.31 12.04
N SER A 132 26.95 12.48 11.51
CA SER A 132 28.39 12.72 11.63
C SER A 132 28.81 14.04 10.97
N SER A 133 28.17 14.47 9.90
CA SER A 133 28.48 15.74 9.22
C SER A 133 27.98 16.98 9.98
N ILE A 134 27.05 16.85 10.91
CA ILE A 134 26.49 17.93 11.71
C ILE A 134 27.38 18.17 12.97
N ILE A 135 28.07 17.14 13.44
CA ILE A 135 28.85 17.17 14.69
C ILE A 135 30.29 17.72 14.43
N ASN A 136 30.73 17.70 13.19
CA ASN A 136 32.01 18.27 12.78
C ASN A 136 31.87 19.72 12.28
#